data_1c34e0f6fa5b01d25d049dd4991846a9
#
_entry.id   1c34e0f6fa5b01d25d049dd4991846a9
#
_cell.length_a   1.000
_cell.length_b   1.000
_cell.length_c   1.000
_cell.angle_alpha   90.00
_cell.angle_beta   90.00
_cell.angle_gamma   90.00
#
_symmetry.space_group_name_H-M   'P 1'
#
loop_
_entity.id
_entity.type
_entity.pdbx_description
1 polymer ?
#
loop_
_entity_poly.entity_id
_entity_poly.type
_entity_poly.pdbx_seq_one_letter_code
_entity_poly.pdbx_strand_id
1 'polypeptide(L)'
;MPDARFEIRITQTSDKQGFVALESQSVEAGANGVDQVEFYLSANPGELVKPLAAIASGGEVSRIMLAIKSVFQNLDPVQTLVFDEIDTGISGKAAESVADQLVNLSNSKQVLCITHLSQIAGRADHHLHITKSSNNGKTKVFAEYLTAQERPQVIRDLFIGSDMVNA
;
A
#
# COMPACT_ATOMS: atom_id res chain seq x y z
N MET A 1 -4.25 10.76 -4.92
CA MET A 1 -5.67 10.48 -5.31
C MET A 1 -6.52 11.69 -4.88
N PRO A 2 -6.53 12.78 -5.66
CA PRO A 2 -7.18 14.03 -5.22
C PRO A 2 -8.71 13.92 -5.09
N ASP A 3 -9.32 12.98 -5.79
CA ASP A 3 -10.79 12.82 -5.84
C ASP A 3 -11.27 11.57 -5.11
N ALA A 4 -10.43 10.95 -4.29
CA ALA A 4 -10.80 9.79 -3.51
C ALA A 4 -11.87 10.15 -2.46
N ARG A 5 -12.88 9.30 -2.32
CA ARG A 5 -13.92 9.43 -1.28
C ARG A 5 -13.69 8.37 -0.21
N PHE A 6 -13.66 8.80 1.04
CA PHE A 6 -13.53 7.93 2.19
C PHE A 6 -14.75 8.11 3.11
N GLU A 7 -15.40 7.01 3.48
CA GLU A 7 -16.56 7.00 4.37
C GLU A 7 -16.31 5.99 5.51
N ILE A 8 -16.75 6.36 6.70
CA ILE A 8 -16.81 5.46 7.85
C ILE A 8 -18.29 5.15 8.07
N ARG A 9 -18.66 3.88 8.04
CA ARG A 9 -20.01 3.41 8.36
C ARG A 9 -19.99 2.72 9.70
N ILE A 10 -20.86 3.17 10.59
CA ILE A 10 -21.07 2.58 11.90
C ILE A 10 -22.49 2.03 11.92
N THR A 11 -22.62 0.73 12.10
CA THR A 11 -23.90 0.03 12.14
C THR A 11 -24.00 -0.80 13.41
N GLN A 12 -25.25 -1.10 13.80
CA GLN A 12 -25.56 -1.97 14.93
C GLN A 12 -26.51 -3.06 14.45
N THR A 13 -26.26 -4.28 14.87
CA THR A 13 -27.14 -5.41 14.52
C THR A 13 -28.19 -5.56 15.59
N SER A 14 -29.47 -5.45 15.18
CA SER A 14 -30.60 -5.72 16.08
C SER A 14 -30.63 -7.22 16.43
N ASP A 15 -30.68 -7.53 17.70
CA ASP A 15 -30.85 -8.90 18.18
C ASP A 15 -31.92 -8.93 19.29
N LYS A 16 -33.02 -9.66 19.05
CA LYS A 16 -34.12 -9.81 20.02
C LYS A 16 -33.68 -10.48 21.32
N GLN A 17 -32.59 -11.22 21.30
CA GLN A 17 -31.99 -11.88 22.47
C GLN A 17 -30.78 -11.11 23.01
N GLY A 18 -30.45 -9.97 22.40
CA GLY A 18 -29.36 -9.12 22.84
C GLY A 18 -29.60 -8.57 24.25
N PHE A 19 -28.56 -8.62 25.06
CA PHE A 19 -28.61 -8.15 26.46
C PHE A 19 -28.26 -6.65 26.60
N VAL A 20 -27.83 -5.99 25.52
CA VAL A 20 -27.57 -4.56 25.49
C VAL A 20 -28.76 -3.85 24.83
N ALA A 21 -29.39 -2.96 25.58
CA ALA A 21 -30.46 -2.11 25.07
C ALA A 21 -29.89 -0.73 24.70
N LEU A 22 -30.07 -0.34 23.45
CA LEU A 22 -29.78 1.01 22.97
C LEU A 22 -31.09 1.65 22.53
N GLU A 23 -31.43 2.77 23.18
CA GLU A 23 -32.70 3.46 23.01
C GLU A 23 -33.91 2.52 23.23
N SER A 24 -34.50 2.00 22.14
CA SER A 24 -35.67 1.11 22.19
C SER A 24 -35.43 -0.26 21.56
N GLN A 25 -34.17 -0.59 21.20
CA GLN A 25 -33.82 -1.85 20.53
C GLN A 25 -32.76 -2.60 21.31
N SER A 26 -32.91 -3.92 21.39
CA SER A 26 -31.84 -4.80 21.82
C SER A 26 -30.89 -5.08 20.67
N VAL A 27 -29.59 -5.03 20.93
CA VAL A 27 -28.54 -5.17 19.93
C VAL A 27 -27.57 -6.28 20.31
N GLU A 28 -26.95 -6.86 19.28
CA GLU A 28 -25.89 -7.82 19.43
C GLU A 28 -24.64 -7.11 20.03
N ALA A 29 -24.01 -7.74 21.01
CA ALA A 29 -22.76 -7.26 21.59
C ALA A 29 -21.65 -8.28 21.40
N GLY A 30 -20.60 -7.90 20.68
CA GLY A 30 -19.40 -8.67 20.48
C GLY A 30 -18.30 -8.32 21.50
N ALA A 31 -17.15 -8.95 21.37
CA ALA A 31 -15.98 -8.70 22.22
C ALA A 31 -15.48 -7.24 22.16
N ASN A 32 -15.75 -6.53 21.07
CA ASN A 32 -15.34 -5.15 20.82
C ASN A 32 -16.48 -4.12 21.00
N GLY A 33 -17.63 -4.53 21.56
CA GLY A 33 -18.78 -3.68 21.76
C GLY A 33 -19.93 -3.97 20.81
N VAL A 34 -20.83 -3.00 20.62
CA VAL A 34 -22.07 -3.13 19.84
C VAL A 34 -21.96 -2.52 18.45
N ASP A 35 -20.99 -1.67 18.20
CA ASP A 35 -20.81 -0.98 16.94
C ASP A 35 -19.95 -1.82 15.97
N GLN A 36 -20.44 -1.99 14.76
CA GLN A 36 -19.70 -2.55 13.63
C GLN A 36 -19.20 -1.39 12.79
N VAL A 37 -17.89 -1.21 12.73
CA VAL A 37 -17.25 -0.12 12.01
C VAL A 37 -16.66 -0.66 10.71
N GLU A 38 -17.11 -0.12 9.59
CA GLU A 38 -16.60 -0.44 8.27
C GLU A 38 -16.06 0.81 7.57
N PHE A 39 -14.90 0.66 6.95
CA PHE A 39 -14.30 1.69 6.11
C PHE A 39 -14.66 1.44 4.64
N TYR A 40 -15.11 2.49 3.97
CA TYR A 40 -15.46 2.49 2.56
C TYR A 40 -14.57 3.46 1.81
N LEU A 41 -14.15 3.08 0.61
CA LEU A 41 -13.32 3.92 -0.24
C LEU A 41 -13.80 3.84 -1.70
N SER A 42 -13.72 4.99 -2.39
CA SER A 42 -13.67 5.07 -3.85
C SER A 42 -12.37 5.76 -4.25
N ALA A 43 -11.56 5.11 -5.06
CA ALA A 43 -10.29 5.65 -5.52
C ALA A 43 -10.46 6.63 -6.69
N ASN A 44 -11.54 6.49 -7.47
CA ASN A 44 -11.77 7.22 -8.71
C ASN A 44 -13.04 8.07 -8.64
N PRO A 45 -13.04 9.25 -9.32
CA PRO A 45 -14.25 10.06 -9.44
C PRO A 45 -15.39 9.30 -10.12
N GLY A 46 -16.59 9.39 -9.55
CA GLY A 46 -17.80 8.78 -10.13
C GLY A 46 -18.00 7.29 -9.81
N GLU A 47 -17.02 6.63 -9.20
CA GLU A 47 -17.22 5.27 -8.68
C GLU A 47 -17.97 5.28 -7.35
N LEU A 48 -18.76 4.22 -7.12
CA LEU A 48 -19.38 3.99 -5.83
C LEU A 48 -18.33 3.61 -4.79
N VAL A 49 -18.49 4.11 -3.58
CA VAL A 49 -17.66 3.67 -2.45
C VAL A 49 -17.91 2.19 -2.18
N LYS A 50 -16.84 1.43 -1.98
CA LYS A 50 -16.86 -0.01 -1.66
C LYS A 50 -16.20 -0.25 -0.32
N PRO A 51 -16.60 -1.31 0.41
CA PRO A 51 -15.88 -1.71 1.63
C PRO A 51 -14.40 -1.87 1.35
N LEU A 52 -13.55 -1.33 2.22
CA LEU A 52 -12.10 -1.45 2.10
C LEU A 52 -11.65 -2.93 2.01
N ALA A 53 -12.35 -3.80 2.74
CA ALA A 53 -12.11 -5.25 2.70
C ALA A 53 -12.46 -5.90 1.34
N ALA A 54 -13.26 -5.24 0.49
CA ALA A 54 -13.64 -5.72 -0.84
C ALA A 54 -12.78 -5.12 -1.98
N ILE A 55 -11.77 -4.32 -1.66
CA ILE A 55 -10.83 -3.78 -2.64
C ILE A 55 -9.92 -4.92 -3.09
N ALA A 56 -10.00 -5.26 -4.38
CA ALA A 56 -9.40 -6.47 -4.94
C ALA A 56 -7.94 -6.31 -5.40
N SER A 57 -7.42 -5.07 -5.53
CA SER A 57 -6.08 -4.82 -6.05
C SER A 57 -5.07 -4.68 -4.91
N GLY A 58 -4.03 -5.53 -4.91
CA GLY A 58 -2.92 -5.46 -3.96
C GLY A 58 -2.24 -4.09 -3.96
N GLY A 59 -2.02 -3.52 -5.15
CA GLY A 59 -1.44 -2.19 -5.28
C GLY A 59 -2.29 -1.07 -4.68
N GLU A 60 -3.63 -1.13 -4.82
CA GLU A 60 -4.53 -0.17 -4.17
C GLU A 60 -4.49 -0.28 -2.65
N VAL A 61 -4.52 -1.49 -2.12
CA VAL A 61 -4.42 -1.75 -0.67
C VAL A 61 -3.09 -1.24 -0.13
N SER A 62 -1.97 -1.52 -0.80
CA SER A 62 -0.65 -1.03 -0.39
C SER A 62 -0.56 0.49 -0.35
N ARG A 63 -1.15 1.18 -1.34
CA ARG A 63 -1.19 2.66 -1.36
C ARG A 63 -2.11 3.24 -0.29
N ILE A 64 -3.23 2.60 0.02
CA ILE A 64 -4.10 3.00 1.13
C ILE A 64 -3.37 2.83 2.46
N MET A 65 -2.68 1.70 2.65
CA MET A 65 -1.86 1.46 3.84
C MET A 65 -0.74 2.49 3.97
N LEU A 66 -0.07 2.87 2.87
CA LEU A 66 0.91 3.95 2.87
C LEU A 66 0.29 5.26 3.38
N ALA A 67 -0.89 5.64 2.88
CA ALA A 67 -1.56 6.86 3.30
C ALA A 67 -1.91 6.83 4.81
N ILE A 68 -2.46 5.71 5.30
CA ILE A 68 -2.79 5.52 6.71
C ILE A 68 -1.52 5.60 7.57
N LYS A 69 -0.45 4.87 7.20
CA LYS A 69 0.83 4.86 7.92
C LYS A 69 1.50 6.23 7.92
N SER A 70 1.35 7.01 6.85
CA SER A 70 1.87 8.39 6.78
C SER A 70 1.15 9.34 7.75
N VAL A 71 -0.17 9.20 7.91
CA VAL A 71 -0.95 10.01 8.85
C VAL A 71 -0.62 9.66 10.31
N PHE A 72 -0.49 8.38 10.61
CA PHE A 72 -0.28 7.88 11.97
C PHE A 72 1.18 7.58 12.31
N GLN A 73 2.14 8.00 11.49
CA GLN A 73 3.56 7.63 11.63
C GLN A 73 4.15 7.85 13.03
N ASN A 74 3.72 8.91 13.73
CA ASN A 74 4.21 9.24 15.08
C ASN A 74 3.52 8.45 16.19
N LEU A 75 2.36 7.86 15.93
CA LEU A 75 1.58 7.08 16.89
C LEU A 75 1.78 5.57 16.71
N ASP A 76 2.22 5.15 15.54
CA ASP A 76 2.44 3.74 15.20
C ASP A 76 3.75 3.25 15.85
N PRO A 77 3.71 2.23 16.73
CA PRO A 77 4.91 1.68 17.37
C PRO A 77 5.79 0.86 16.42
N VAL A 78 5.27 0.47 15.26
CA VAL A 78 6.00 -0.33 14.26
C VAL A 78 7.13 0.50 13.66
N GLN A 79 8.36 -0.01 13.72
CA GLN A 79 9.55 0.70 13.22
C GLN A 79 9.91 0.37 11.79
N THR A 80 9.54 -0.81 11.29
CA THR A 80 9.87 -1.27 9.94
C THR A 80 8.60 -1.56 9.16
N LEU A 81 8.47 -0.99 7.97
CA LEU A 81 7.34 -1.16 7.06
C LEU A 81 7.82 -1.75 5.74
N VAL A 82 7.09 -2.74 5.25
CA VAL A 82 7.37 -3.39 3.97
C VAL A 82 6.19 -3.13 3.03
N PHE A 83 6.49 -2.55 1.87
CA PHE A 83 5.50 -2.30 0.82
C PHE A 83 5.82 -3.17 -0.39
N ASP A 84 4.89 -4.04 -0.73
CA ASP A 84 4.91 -4.86 -1.94
C ASP A 84 3.76 -4.43 -2.85
N GLU A 85 3.95 -4.58 -4.17
CA GLU A 85 2.97 -4.22 -5.21
C GLU A 85 2.51 -2.75 -5.19
N ILE A 86 3.16 -1.85 -4.45
CA ILE A 86 2.72 -0.46 -4.29
C ILE A 86 2.69 0.31 -5.61
N ASP A 87 3.49 -0.10 -6.57
CA ASP A 87 3.65 0.45 -7.91
C ASP A 87 2.73 -0.20 -8.97
N THR A 88 1.97 -1.24 -8.60
CA THR A 88 1.05 -1.90 -9.52
C THR A 88 -0.06 -0.96 -9.98
N GLY A 89 -0.20 -0.83 -11.32
CA GLY A 89 -1.24 -0.01 -11.94
C GLY A 89 -1.03 1.50 -11.87
N ILE A 90 0.18 1.96 -11.56
CA ILE A 90 0.54 3.39 -11.59
C ILE A 90 1.78 3.65 -12.44
N SER A 91 1.92 4.89 -12.91
CA SER A 91 3.08 5.37 -13.65
C SER A 91 3.19 6.91 -13.55
N GLY A 92 4.26 7.48 -14.08
CA GLY A 92 4.46 8.94 -14.18
C GLY A 92 4.25 9.65 -12.85
N LYS A 93 3.42 10.70 -12.84
CA LYS A 93 3.17 11.55 -11.66
C LYS A 93 2.60 10.79 -10.45
N ALA A 94 1.82 9.74 -10.68
CA ALA A 94 1.29 8.93 -9.58
C ALA A 94 2.41 8.16 -8.87
N ALA A 95 3.36 7.60 -9.62
CA ALA A 95 4.53 6.94 -9.07
C ALA A 95 5.45 7.92 -8.32
N GLU A 96 5.64 9.13 -8.84
CA GLU A 96 6.40 10.20 -8.15
C GLU A 96 5.75 10.55 -6.80
N SER A 97 4.42 10.71 -6.78
CA SER A 97 3.68 11.00 -5.53
C SER A 97 3.82 9.89 -4.49
N VAL A 98 3.80 8.63 -4.92
CA VAL A 98 4.05 7.47 -4.04
C VAL A 98 5.48 7.50 -3.52
N ALA A 99 6.46 7.78 -4.38
CA ALA A 99 7.86 7.88 -4.00
C ALA A 99 8.08 8.98 -2.94
N ASP A 100 7.46 10.15 -3.11
CA ASP A 100 7.54 11.24 -2.14
C ASP A 100 6.95 10.85 -0.77
N GLN A 101 5.82 10.12 -0.75
CA GLN A 101 5.23 9.62 0.49
C GLN A 101 6.12 8.57 1.18
N LEU A 102 6.75 7.67 0.43
CA LEU A 102 7.71 6.69 0.98
C LEU A 102 8.92 7.40 1.60
N VAL A 103 9.47 8.42 0.93
CA VAL A 103 10.56 9.24 1.46
C VAL A 103 10.14 9.96 2.75
N ASN A 104 8.95 10.57 2.77
CA ASN A 104 8.45 11.22 3.99
C ASN A 104 8.33 10.24 5.16
N LEU A 105 7.84 9.03 4.91
CA LEU A 105 7.68 7.99 5.92
C LEU A 105 9.05 7.47 6.40
N SER A 106 10.05 7.40 5.52
CA SER A 106 11.41 6.94 5.84
C SER A 106 12.17 7.85 6.79
N ASN A 107 11.74 9.11 6.98
CA ASN A 107 12.34 10.00 7.96
C ASN A 107 12.16 9.53 9.42
N SER A 108 11.13 8.70 9.68
CA SER A 108 10.81 8.22 11.02
C SER A 108 10.75 6.69 11.12
N LYS A 109 10.74 5.99 10.01
CA LYS A 109 10.59 4.52 9.92
C LYS A 109 11.61 3.93 8.97
N GLN A 110 11.98 2.67 9.19
CA GLN A 110 12.64 1.90 8.15
C GLN A 110 11.60 1.48 7.10
N VAL A 111 11.82 1.85 5.85
CA VAL A 111 10.91 1.51 4.75
C VAL A 111 11.62 0.58 3.76
N LEU A 112 11.05 -0.60 3.55
CA LEU A 112 11.45 -1.51 2.48
C LEU A 112 10.34 -1.48 1.42
N CYS A 113 10.72 -1.18 0.18
CA CYS A 113 9.78 -1.14 -0.95
C CYS A 113 10.26 -2.07 -2.06
N ILE A 114 9.40 -2.97 -2.50
CA ILE A 114 9.62 -3.81 -3.67
C ILE A 114 9.01 -3.07 -4.86
N THR A 115 9.83 -2.74 -5.85
CA THR A 115 9.40 -1.92 -6.99
C THR A 115 10.17 -2.26 -8.26
N HIS A 116 9.50 -2.09 -9.39
CA HIS A 116 10.10 -2.12 -10.72
C HIS A 116 10.11 -0.72 -11.38
N LEU A 117 9.57 0.30 -10.71
CA LEU A 117 9.53 1.66 -11.25
C LEU A 117 10.76 2.46 -10.86
N SER A 118 11.44 3.01 -11.87
CA SER A 118 12.62 3.88 -11.70
C SER A 118 12.33 5.12 -10.86
N GLN A 119 11.09 5.66 -10.91
CA GLN A 119 10.67 6.83 -10.13
C GLN A 119 10.71 6.55 -8.62
N ILE A 120 10.33 5.34 -8.21
CA ILE A 120 10.36 4.93 -6.80
C ILE A 120 11.78 4.50 -6.42
N ALA A 121 12.41 3.63 -7.23
CA ALA A 121 13.77 3.17 -6.98
C ALA A 121 14.76 4.33 -6.89
N GLY A 122 14.63 5.35 -7.74
CA GLY A 122 15.53 6.51 -7.74
C GLY A 122 15.54 7.33 -6.45
N ARG A 123 14.53 7.19 -5.59
CA ARG A 123 14.39 7.92 -4.31
C ARG A 123 14.94 7.17 -3.10
N ALA A 124 15.32 5.88 -3.26
CA ALA A 124 15.81 5.07 -2.15
C ALA A 124 17.26 5.40 -1.79
N ASP A 125 17.61 5.33 -0.51
CA ASP A 125 18.99 5.48 -0.02
C ASP A 125 19.84 4.26 -0.35
N HIS A 126 19.25 3.07 -0.31
CA HIS A 126 19.91 1.79 -0.54
C HIS A 126 19.12 0.95 -1.53
N HIS A 127 19.81 0.13 -2.32
CA HIS A 127 19.20 -0.80 -3.25
C HIS A 127 19.67 -2.22 -2.99
N LEU A 128 18.73 -3.12 -2.82
CA LEU A 128 18.92 -4.56 -2.90
C LEU A 128 18.42 -5.02 -4.27
N HIS A 129 19.36 -5.32 -5.16
CA HIS A 129 19.04 -5.75 -6.53
C HIS A 129 18.79 -7.25 -6.57
N ILE A 130 17.60 -7.61 -7.09
CA ILE A 130 17.17 -9.00 -7.20
C ILE A 130 17.25 -9.44 -8.66
N THR A 131 18.07 -10.44 -8.94
CA THR A 131 18.18 -11.03 -10.27
C THR A 131 17.80 -12.50 -10.27
N LYS A 132 17.20 -12.96 -11.37
CA LYS A 132 16.82 -14.36 -11.59
C LYS A 132 17.60 -14.92 -12.77
N SER A 133 18.25 -16.06 -12.57
CA SER A 133 18.93 -16.81 -13.60
C SER A 133 18.35 -18.20 -13.69
N SER A 134 17.95 -18.63 -14.89
CA SER A 134 17.43 -19.98 -15.14
C SER A 134 18.45 -20.78 -15.96
N ASN A 135 18.91 -21.89 -15.42
CA ASN A 135 19.80 -22.80 -16.12
C ASN A 135 19.34 -24.25 -15.88
N ASN A 136 19.22 -25.03 -16.96
CA ASN A 136 18.79 -26.45 -16.93
C ASN A 136 17.50 -26.69 -16.13
N GLY A 137 16.47 -25.82 -16.30
CA GLY A 137 15.18 -25.94 -15.63
C GLY A 137 15.19 -25.60 -14.14
N LYS A 138 16.32 -25.12 -13.60
CA LYS A 138 16.42 -24.61 -12.24
C LYS A 138 16.60 -23.10 -12.22
N THR A 139 15.73 -22.41 -11.50
CA THR A 139 15.82 -20.97 -11.29
C THR A 139 16.61 -20.67 -10.01
N LYS A 140 17.61 -19.82 -10.11
CA LYS A 140 18.35 -19.27 -8.98
C LYS A 140 18.00 -17.78 -8.85
N VAL A 141 17.81 -17.32 -7.62
CA VAL A 141 17.60 -15.93 -7.28
C VAL A 141 18.85 -15.42 -6.58
N PHE A 142 19.34 -14.28 -7.01
CA PHE A 142 20.46 -13.60 -6.40
C PHE A 142 19.97 -12.26 -5.84
N ALA A 143 20.52 -11.87 -4.69
CA ALA A 143 20.22 -10.61 -4.04
C ALA A 143 21.54 -9.97 -3.62
N GLU A 144 21.79 -8.74 -4.08
CA GLU A 144 23.02 -8.02 -3.79
C GLU A 144 22.78 -6.53 -3.55
N TYR A 145 23.50 -5.94 -2.62
CA TYR A 145 23.46 -4.50 -2.42
C TYR A 145 24.27 -3.80 -3.51
N LEU A 146 23.62 -2.81 -4.16
CA LEU A 146 24.29 -2.00 -5.17
C LEU A 146 25.17 -0.93 -4.52
N THR A 147 26.35 -0.75 -5.08
CA THR A 147 27.21 0.40 -4.78
C THR A 147 26.65 1.69 -5.38
N ALA A 148 27.12 2.84 -4.90
CA ALA A 148 26.72 4.14 -5.43
C ALA A 148 27.03 4.30 -6.94
N GLN A 149 28.05 3.59 -7.45
CA GLN A 149 28.42 3.63 -8.87
C GLN A 149 27.52 2.76 -9.76
N GLU A 150 27.01 1.66 -9.23
CA GLU A 150 26.13 0.73 -9.98
C GLU A 150 24.67 1.21 -10.05
N ARG A 151 24.18 1.89 -9.00
CA ARG A 151 22.80 2.37 -8.87
C ARG A 151 22.29 3.13 -10.10
N PRO A 152 23.00 4.12 -10.67
CA PRO A 152 22.47 4.88 -11.80
C PRO A 152 22.21 4.05 -13.04
N GLN A 153 23.01 2.99 -13.26
CA GLN A 153 22.80 2.10 -14.40
C GLN A 153 21.55 1.25 -14.20
N VAL A 154 21.39 0.61 -13.04
CA VAL A 154 20.22 -0.23 -12.74
C VAL A 154 18.92 0.58 -12.79
N ILE A 155 18.92 1.83 -12.28
CA ILE A 155 17.74 2.73 -12.35
C ILE A 155 17.41 3.08 -13.81
N ARG A 156 18.42 3.32 -14.67
CA ARG A 156 18.18 3.55 -16.11
C ARG A 156 17.59 2.32 -16.79
N ASP A 157 18.07 1.13 -16.46
CA ASP A 157 17.58 -0.11 -17.04
C ASP A 157 16.12 -0.38 -16.66
N LEU A 158 15.72 -0.04 -15.43
CA LEU A 158 14.31 -0.04 -15.00
C LEU A 158 13.46 0.94 -15.82
N PHE A 159 13.99 2.15 -16.09
CA PHE A 159 13.29 3.14 -16.90
C PHE A 159 13.06 2.68 -18.34
N ILE A 160 14.11 2.16 -18.98
CA ILE A 160 14.04 1.64 -20.37
C ILE A 160 13.11 0.42 -20.46
N GLY A 161 13.17 -0.48 -19.46
CA GLY A 161 12.30 -1.65 -19.39
C GLY A 161 10.82 -1.30 -19.24
N SER A 162 10.48 -0.23 -18.53
CA SER A 162 9.11 0.26 -18.37
C SER A 162 8.53 0.85 -19.66
N ASP A 163 9.37 1.45 -20.51
CA ASP A 163 8.92 2.03 -21.79
C ASP A 163 8.67 0.95 -22.85
N MET A 164 9.37 -0.19 -22.82
CA MET A 164 9.19 -1.28 -23.79
C MET A 164 7.93 -2.12 -23.52
N VAL A 165 7.34 -2.07 -22.34
CA VAL A 165 6.10 -2.78 -22.00
C VAL A 165 4.85 -2.02 -22.47
N ASN A 166 4.98 -0.72 -22.77
CA ASN A 166 3.87 0.15 -23.18
C ASN A 166 3.88 0.51 -24.69
N ALA A 167 4.74 -0.12 -25.49
CA ALA A 167 4.81 0.01 -26.94
C ALA A 167 4.29 -1.26 -27.64
#